data_a753dc49f530662f500f6f6048d71940
#
_entry.id   a753dc49f530662f500f6f6048d71940
#
_cell.length_a   1.000
_cell.length_b   1.000
_cell.length_c   1.000
_cell.angle_alpha   90.00
_cell.angle_beta   90.00
_cell.angle_gamma   90.00
#
_symmetry.space_group_name_H-M   'P 1'
#
loop_
_entity.id
_entity.type
_entity.pdbx_description
1 polymer ?
#
loop_
_entity_poly.entity_id
_entity_poly.type
_entity_poly.pdbx_seq_one_letter_code
_entity_poly.pdbx_strand_id
1 'polypeptide(L)'
;MKSKTKDIKNKFHQIESIQERLELLKDQYKDDTVYIVTCGPSLQKHDVKELKSKLKDKLVFSIKQAYNVLKEETDFHLLNTYNLSEYEWSDNSIIYWSLSKSYASEQLQRIVDMKAPIDLFIPVINPPFVNYDQTVQATCNFDDFYMMETHTEVKFGIGMMYEMAIPLALLLGCKKIVVIGWDLGEPKTSTTDWNHFYNINLGKVTGPASGEIAQKLASTDKLHDWFVEKGIDVKLISDQSFISNKFERIQLKDIS
;
A
#
# COMPACT_ATOMS: atom_id res chain seq x y z
N MET A 1 3.81 18.64 4.61
CA MET A 1 3.58 17.58 3.62
C MET A 1 2.42 17.93 2.68
N LYS A 2 1.22 18.18 3.16
CA LYS A 2 0.01 18.36 2.33
C LYS A 2 0.11 19.42 1.21
N SER A 3 0.73 20.57 1.47
CA SER A 3 0.94 21.58 0.42
C SER A 3 1.83 21.06 -0.72
N LYS A 4 2.89 20.34 -0.39
CA LYS A 4 3.80 19.76 -1.39
C LYS A 4 3.10 18.72 -2.27
N THR A 5 2.33 17.81 -1.67
CA THR A 5 1.56 16.79 -2.41
C THR A 5 0.52 17.46 -3.32
N LYS A 6 -0.17 18.48 -2.81
CA LYS A 6 -1.13 19.27 -3.60
C LYS A 6 -0.47 19.98 -4.79
N ASP A 7 0.69 20.56 -4.58
CA ASP A 7 1.45 21.23 -5.64
C ASP A 7 1.89 20.25 -6.73
N ILE A 8 2.32 19.03 -6.33
CA ILE A 8 2.63 17.95 -7.26
C ILE A 8 1.38 17.53 -8.05
N LYS A 9 0.27 17.31 -7.34
CA LYS A 9 -1.02 16.94 -7.97
C LYS A 9 -1.47 17.98 -8.99
N ASN A 10 -1.36 19.27 -8.66
CA ASN A 10 -1.71 20.34 -9.60
C ASN A 10 -0.87 20.30 -10.87
N LYS A 11 0.40 19.94 -10.78
CA LYS A 11 1.26 19.77 -11.95
C LYS A 11 0.84 18.58 -12.81
N PHE A 12 0.28 17.51 -12.21
CA PHE A 12 -0.21 16.35 -12.96
C PHE A 12 -1.29 16.71 -13.97
N HIS A 13 -2.11 17.73 -13.70
CA HIS A 13 -3.12 18.19 -14.67
C HIS A 13 -2.53 18.75 -15.97
N GLN A 14 -1.24 19.07 -15.98
CA GLN A 14 -0.51 19.59 -17.14
C GLN A 14 0.35 18.51 -17.82
N ILE A 15 0.39 17.30 -17.26
CA ILE A 15 1.24 16.19 -17.71
C ILE A 15 0.32 15.03 -18.15
N GLU A 16 0.37 14.69 -19.43
CA GLU A 16 -0.40 13.56 -19.97
C GLU A 16 0.31 12.23 -19.75
N SER A 17 1.64 12.21 -19.88
CA SER A 17 2.46 11.01 -19.79
C SER A 17 2.58 10.51 -18.34
N ILE A 18 2.29 9.23 -18.12
CA ILE A 18 2.50 8.57 -16.82
C ILE A 18 3.98 8.56 -16.45
N GLN A 19 4.87 8.41 -17.43
CA GLN A 19 6.31 8.43 -17.24
C GLN A 19 6.78 9.78 -16.69
N GLU A 20 6.30 10.88 -17.24
CA GLU A 20 6.65 12.23 -16.77
C GLU A 20 6.08 12.50 -15.37
N ARG A 21 4.88 11.99 -15.05
CA ARG A 21 4.33 12.07 -13.68
C ARG A 21 5.19 11.31 -12.68
N LEU A 22 5.67 10.11 -13.04
CA LEU A 22 6.54 9.32 -12.18
C LEU A 22 7.91 9.98 -12.01
N GLU A 23 8.47 10.56 -13.06
CA GLU A 23 9.73 11.30 -12.98
C GLU A 23 9.58 12.55 -12.09
N LEU A 24 8.43 13.22 -12.14
CA LEU A 24 8.11 14.34 -11.22
C LEU A 24 8.05 13.89 -9.77
N LEU A 25 7.63 12.65 -9.49
CA LEU A 25 7.56 12.10 -8.13
C LEU A 25 8.92 11.65 -7.60
N LYS A 26 9.83 11.28 -8.47
CA LYS A 26 11.12 10.68 -8.10
C LYS A 26 11.88 11.56 -7.10
N ASP A 27 12.29 10.92 -6.00
CA ASP A 27 13.08 11.53 -4.93
C ASP A 27 12.44 12.76 -4.24
N GLN A 28 11.15 13.03 -4.47
CA GLN A 28 10.48 14.20 -3.89
C GLN A 28 10.43 14.15 -2.35
N TYR A 29 10.53 12.98 -1.75
CA TYR A 29 10.42 12.79 -0.31
C TYR A 29 11.61 12.01 0.28
N LYS A 30 12.80 12.21 -0.32
CA LYS A 30 14.01 11.43 -0.05
C LYS A 30 14.42 11.38 1.43
N ASP A 31 14.23 12.44 2.17
CA ASP A 31 14.62 12.53 3.58
C ASP A 31 13.43 12.36 4.54
N ASP A 32 12.25 12.14 3.99
CA ASP A 32 11.03 12.02 4.74
C ASP A 32 10.78 10.56 5.20
N THR A 33 10.09 10.43 6.33
CA THR A 33 9.51 9.15 6.75
C THR A 33 8.13 9.01 6.16
N VAL A 34 7.88 7.92 5.43
CA VAL A 34 6.53 7.60 4.97
C VAL A 34 5.80 6.73 5.98
N TYR A 35 4.54 7.08 6.24
CA TYR A 35 3.62 6.32 7.09
C TYR A 35 2.58 5.64 6.21
N ILE A 36 2.64 4.32 6.10
CA ILE A 36 1.74 3.52 5.28
C ILE A 36 0.66 2.93 6.19
N VAL A 37 -0.58 3.36 6.01
CA VAL A 37 -1.71 2.88 6.80
C VAL A 37 -2.52 1.90 5.96
N THR A 38 -2.60 0.66 6.44
CA THR A 38 -3.29 -0.44 5.78
C THR A 38 -4.62 -0.77 6.43
N CYS A 39 -5.31 -1.80 5.93
CA CYS A 39 -6.64 -2.18 6.39
C CYS A 39 -6.66 -3.33 7.41
N GLY A 40 -5.55 -3.65 8.05
CA GLY A 40 -5.51 -4.75 9.00
C GLY A 40 -6.33 -4.48 10.27
N PRO A 41 -6.81 -5.54 10.95
CA PRO A 41 -7.66 -5.41 12.13
C PRO A 41 -7.04 -4.63 13.29
N SER A 42 -5.71 -4.63 13.42
CA SER A 42 -5.02 -3.90 14.49
C SER A 42 -5.25 -2.38 14.41
N LEU A 43 -5.63 -1.85 13.24
CA LEU A 43 -5.95 -0.43 13.10
C LEU A 43 -7.08 0.02 14.04
N GLN A 44 -8.04 -0.87 14.36
CA GLN A 44 -9.14 -0.58 15.29
C GLN A 44 -8.71 -0.41 16.74
N LYS A 45 -7.52 -0.87 17.10
CA LYS A 45 -7.00 -0.75 18.47
C LYS A 45 -6.49 0.66 18.79
N HIS A 46 -6.32 1.48 17.78
CA HIS A 46 -5.83 2.84 17.94
C HIS A 46 -6.99 3.82 18.07
N ASP A 47 -6.84 4.79 18.97
CA ASP A 47 -7.74 5.94 19.00
C ASP A 47 -7.56 6.74 17.70
N VAL A 48 -8.66 6.95 16.97
CA VAL A 48 -8.64 7.62 15.67
C VAL A 48 -8.17 9.06 15.79
N LYS A 49 -8.49 9.77 16.89
CA LYS A 49 -8.06 11.15 17.09
C LYS A 49 -6.57 11.23 17.34
N GLU A 50 -6.03 10.29 18.13
CA GLU A 50 -4.60 10.20 18.37
C GLU A 50 -3.86 9.87 17.05
N LEU A 51 -4.33 8.88 16.29
CA LEU A 51 -3.76 8.50 15.00
C LEU A 51 -3.72 9.69 14.04
N LYS A 52 -4.83 10.42 13.88
CA LYS A 52 -4.89 11.64 13.05
C LYS A 52 -3.92 12.71 13.52
N SER A 53 -3.86 12.94 14.84
CA SER A 53 -2.97 13.93 15.43
C SER A 53 -1.50 13.61 15.13
N LYS A 54 -1.11 12.33 15.27
CA LYS A 54 0.26 11.86 15.01
C LYS A 54 0.64 11.94 13.52
N LEU A 55 -0.31 11.79 12.61
CA LEU A 55 -0.09 11.74 11.17
C LEU A 55 -0.31 13.07 10.43
N LYS A 56 -0.82 14.09 11.10
CA LYS A 56 -1.26 15.37 10.51
C LYS A 56 -0.23 16.02 9.58
N ASP A 57 1.02 16.06 9.97
CA ASP A 57 2.11 16.74 9.24
C ASP A 57 3.12 15.74 8.64
N LYS A 58 2.73 14.48 8.51
CA LYS A 58 3.55 13.40 7.97
C LYS A 58 3.20 13.11 6.51
N LEU A 59 4.11 12.42 5.82
CA LEU A 59 3.83 11.80 4.53
C LEU A 59 3.04 10.53 4.76
N VAL A 60 1.78 10.49 4.34
CA VAL A 60 0.84 9.40 4.62
C VAL A 60 0.35 8.74 3.34
N PHE A 61 0.52 7.43 3.25
CA PHE A 61 -0.15 6.58 2.27
C PHE A 61 -1.31 5.87 2.96
N SER A 62 -2.50 5.97 2.40
CA SER A 62 -3.66 5.18 2.85
C SER A 62 -4.02 4.13 1.83
N ILE A 63 -4.07 2.87 2.24
CA ILE A 63 -4.46 1.76 1.39
C ILE A 63 -5.96 1.52 1.54
N LYS A 64 -6.70 1.54 0.44
CA LYS A 64 -8.16 1.25 0.40
C LYS A 64 -8.93 2.03 1.48
N GLN A 65 -9.74 1.34 2.29
CA GLN A 65 -10.63 1.93 3.28
C GLN A 65 -9.92 2.61 4.47
N ALA A 66 -8.62 2.45 4.65
CA ALA A 66 -7.87 3.26 5.60
C ALA A 66 -7.99 4.76 5.29
N TYR A 67 -8.19 5.09 4.01
CA TYR A 67 -8.48 6.46 3.57
C TYR A 67 -9.74 7.06 4.20
N ASN A 68 -10.82 6.29 4.39
CA ASN A 68 -12.05 6.78 5.01
C ASN A 68 -11.82 7.26 6.45
N VAL A 69 -10.81 6.71 7.13
CA VAL A 69 -10.41 7.13 8.47
C VAL A 69 -9.48 8.35 8.43
N LEU A 70 -8.59 8.42 7.42
CA LEU A 70 -7.47 9.38 7.36
C LEU A 70 -7.51 10.30 6.13
N LYS A 71 -8.69 10.60 5.61
CA LYS A 71 -8.87 11.39 4.39
C LYS A 71 -8.04 12.68 4.37
N GLU A 72 -8.09 13.46 5.46
CA GLU A 72 -7.41 14.75 5.55
C GLU A 72 -5.89 14.60 5.79
N GLU A 73 -5.47 13.47 6.37
CA GLU A 73 -4.08 13.14 6.64
C GLU A 73 -3.38 12.46 5.46
N THR A 74 -4.12 12.00 4.44
CA THR A 74 -3.60 11.22 3.33
C THR A 74 -2.95 12.09 2.25
N ASP A 75 -1.72 11.74 1.86
CA ASP A 75 -1.03 12.30 0.70
C ASP A 75 -1.25 11.43 -0.55
N PHE A 76 -1.18 10.11 -0.40
CA PHE A 76 -1.40 9.15 -1.49
C PHE A 76 -2.44 8.12 -1.08
N HIS A 77 -3.53 8.04 -1.84
CA HIS A 77 -4.54 7.01 -1.67
C HIS A 77 -4.32 5.89 -2.69
N LEU A 78 -3.97 4.71 -2.22
CA LEU A 78 -3.62 3.56 -3.04
C LEU A 78 -4.80 2.60 -3.15
N LEU A 79 -5.17 2.28 -4.37
CA LEU A 79 -6.39 1.54 -4.70
C LEU A 79 -6.17 0.47 -5.74
N ASN A 80 -6.90 -0.62 -5.59
CA ASN A 80 -7.14 -1.57 -6.67
C ASN A 80 -8.66 -1.76 -6.84
N THR A 81 -9.08 -2.29 -7.97
CA THR A 81 -10.50 -2.38 -8.33
C THR A 81 -11.24 -3.55 -7.70
N TYR A 82 -10.57 -4.44 -6.98
CA TYR A 82 -11.22 -5.64 -6.43
C TYR A 82 -12.22 -5.33 -5.30
N ASN A 83 -11.97 -4.26 -4.55
CA ASN A 83 -12.80 -3.85 -3.41
C ASN A 83 -13.18 -2.38 -3.56
N LEU A 84 -14.05 -2.10 -4.52
CA LEU A 84 -14.59 -0.76 -4.71
C LEU A 84 -15.53 -0.41 -3.55
N SER A 85 -15.24 0.69 -2.90
CA SER A 85 -16.10 1.34 -1.92
C SER A 85 -16.42 2.74 -2.41
N GLU A 86 -17.48 3.31 -1.89
CA GLU A 86 -17.72 4.75 -2.05
C GLU A 86 -16.70 5.52 -1.21
N TYR A 87 -16.00 6.44 -1.87
CA TYR A 87 -15.04 7.33 -1.23
C TYR A 87 -15.46 8.78 -1.44
N GLU A 88 -15.29 9.57 -0.41
CA GLU A 88 -15.32 11.02 -0.55
C GLU A 88 -13.91 11.49 -0.92
N TRP A 89 -13.71 11.82 -2.18
CA TRP A 89 -12.39 12.18 -2.70
C TRP A 89 -11.89 13.51 -2.15
N SER A 90 -10.60 13.58 -1.81
CA SER A 90 -9.93 14.82 -1.39
C SER A 90 -9.12 15.40 -2.56
N ASP A 91 -9.20 16.70 -2.74
CA ASP A 91 -8.37 17.41 -3.73
C ASP A 91 -6.89 17.48 -3.33
N ASN A 92 -6.59 17.17 -2.07
CA ASN A 92 -5.23 17.25 -1.53
C ASN A 92 -4.44 15.95 -1.69
N SER A 93 -5.10 14.83 -1.98
CA SER A 93 -4.46 13.52 -2.11
C SER A 93 -4.27 13.12 -3.56
N ILE A 94 -3.13 12.51 -3.88
CA ILE A 94 -2.90 11.86 -5.16
C ILE A 94 -3.55 10.47 -5.13
N ILE A 95 -4.43 10.21 -6.10
CA ILE A 95 -5.16 8.95 -6.21
C ILE A 95 -4.42 8.01 -7.16
N TYR A 96 -3.88 6.94 -6.60
CA TYR A 96 -3.09 5.96 -7.32
C TYR A 96 -3.85 4.64 -7.49
N TRP A 97 -4.17 4.30 -8.72
CA TRP A 97 -4.80 3.05 -9.12
C TRP A 97 -3.79 2.06 -9.66
N SER A 98 -3.86 0.83 -9.20
CA SER A 98 -3.13 -0.29 -9.77
C SER A 98 -4.10 -1.37 -10.24
N LEU A 99 -3.97 -1.77 -11.49
CA LEU A 99 -4.89 -2.70 -12.14
C LEU A 99 -4.11 -3.81 -12.83
N SER A 100 -4.67 -5.01 -12.77
CA SER A 100 -4.16 -6.11 -13.61
C SER A 100 -4.29 -5.77 -15.09
N LYS A 101 -3.22 -5.93 -15.84
CA LYS A 101 -3.20 -5.69 -17.29
C LYS A 101 -4.23 -6.53 -18.05
N SER A 102 -4.52 -7.74 -17.55
CA SER A 102 -5.50 -8.66 -18.17
C SER A 102 -6.94 -8.17 -18.07
N TYR A 103 -7.27 -7.33 -17.10
CA TYR A 103 -8.63 -6.82 -16.84
C TYR A 103 -8.72 -5.31 -16.93
N ALA A 104 -7.70 -4.67 -17.49
CA ALA A 104 -7.58 -3.21 -17.43
C ALA A 104 -8.78 -2.46 -18.03
N SER A 105 -9.34 -2.94 -19.16
CA SER A 105 -10.47 -2.27 -19.83
C SER A 105 -11.74 -2.30 -19.00
N GLU A 106 -12.12 -3.44 -18.45
CA GLU A 106 -13.30 -3.59 -17.59
C GLU A 106 -13.14 -2.79 -16.29
N GLN A 107 -11.96 -2.87 -15.70
CA GLN A 107 -11.67 -2.19 -14.44
C GLN A 107 -11.61 -0.67 -14.63
N LEU A 108 -11.06 -0.18 -15.72
CA LEU A 108 -11.09 1.24 -16.07
C LEU A 108 -12.53 1.74 -16.24
N GLN A 109 -13.38 0.97 -16.94
CA GLN A 109 -14.78 1.34 -17.09
C GLN A 109 -15.47 1.50 -15.73
N ARG A 110 -15.23 0.60 -14.77
CA ARG A 110 -15.79 0.71 -13.42
C ARG A 110 -15.31 1.97 -12.68
N ILE A 111 -14.04 2.35 -12.82
CA ILE A 111 -13.51 3.59 -12.23
C ILE A 111 -14.19 4.82 -12.86
N VAL A 112 -14.38 4.80 -14.17
CA VAL A 112 -15.09 5.87 -14.90
C VAL A 112 -16.55 5.97 -14.45
N ASP A 113 -17.24 4.84 -14.32
CA ASP A 113 -18.64 4.78 -13.88
C ASP A 113 -18.80 5.35 -12.45
N MET A 114 -17.82 5.16 -11.60
CA MET A 114 -17.76 5.74 -10.26
C MET A 114 -17.38 7.23 -10.23
N LYS A 115 -17.02 7.81 -11.37
CA LYS A 115 -16.45 9.17 -11.46
C LYS A 115 -15.27 9.40 -10.52
N ALA A 116 -14.48 8.36 -10.31
CA ALA A 116 -13.33 8.43 -9.42
C ALA A 116 -12.18 9.21 -10.08
N PRO A 117 -11.44 10.03 -9.35
CA PRO A 117 -10.25 10.68 -9.88
C PRO A 117 -9.15 9.64 -10.17
N ILE A 118 -8.35 9.91 -11.21
CA ILE A 118 -7.22 9.10 -11.62
C ILE A 118 -6.01 10.02 -11.77
N ASP A 119 -5.18 10.11 -10.75
CA ASP A 119 -3.95 10.89 -10.84
C ASP A 119 -2.78 10.03 -11.34
N LEU A 120 -2.71 8.78 -10.87
CA LEU A 120 -1.76 7.76 -11.32
C LEU A 120 -2.51 6.47 -11.63
N PHE A 121 -2.15 5.86 -12.75
CA PHE A 121 -2.64 4.56 -13.16
C PHE A 121 -1.46 3.73 -13.63
N ILE A 122 -1.06 2.74 -12.83
CA ILE A 122 0.08 1.90 -13.14
C ILE A 122 -0.41 0.44 -13.26
N PRO A 123 -0.31 -0.16 -14.45
CA PRO A 123 -0.74 -1.53 -14.65
C PRO A 123 0.15 -2.52 -13.90
N VAL A 124 -0.48 -3.54 -13.34
CA VAL A 124 0.22 -4.70 -12.78
C VAL A 124 0.42 -5.72 -13.88
N ILE A 125 1.66 -6.12 -14.09
CA ILE A 125 2.00 -7.22 -14.99
C ILE A 125 1.69 -8.52 -14.25
N ASN A 126 0.69 -9.25 -14.74
CA ASN A 126 0.45 -10.59 -14.25
C ASN A 126 1.62 -11.48 -14.68
N PRO A 127 2.33 -12.09 -13.73
CA PRO A 127 3.31 -13.09 -14.08
C PRO A 127 2.59 -14.29 -14.73
N PRO A 128 3.26 -15.04 -15.60
CA PRO A 128 2.72 -16.25 -16.21
C PRO A 128 2.67 -17.41 -15.21
N PHE A 129 2.35 -17.14 -13.94
CA PHE A 129 2.39 -18.14 -12.88
C PHE A 129 1.04 -18.82 -12.75
N VAL A 130 1.13 -20.15 -12.61
CA VAL A 130 -0.05 -21.03 -12.55
C VAL A 130 -0.55 -21.18 -11.12
N ASN A 131 0.28 -20.83 -10.13
CA ASN A 131 -0.04 -20.99 -8.73
C ASN A 131 0.59 -19.91 -7.83
N TYR A 132 0.10 -19.85 -6.60
CA TYR A 132 0.51 -18.87 -5.61
C TYR A 132 1.97 -19.02 -5.16
N ASP A 133 2.49 -20.25 -5.09
CA ASP A 133 3.88 -20.52 -4.70
C ASP A 133 4.88 -19.85 -5.66
N GLN A 134 4.62 -19.95 -6.95
CA GLN A 134 5.45 -19.31 -7.98
C GLN A 134 5.37 -17.77 -7.88
N THR A 135 4.19 -17.23 -7.55
CA THR A 135 4.03 -15.80 -7.31
C THR A 135 4.88 -15.34 -6.13
N VAL A 136 4.84 -16.06 -5.01
CA VAL A 136 5.64 -15.73 -3.83
C VAL A 136 7.13 -15.82 -4.10
N GLN A 137 7.59 -16.86 -4.83
CA GLN A 137 8.99 -17.00 -5.21
C GLN A 137 9.48 -15.85 -6.09
N ALA A 138 8.69 -15.47 -7.09
CA ALA A 138 9.00 -14.33 -7.95
C ALA A 138 9.03 -13.01 -7.17
N THR A 139 8.08 -12.81 -6.24
CA THR A 139 8.05 -11.62 -5.39
C THR A 139 9.31 -11.50 -4.51
N CYS A 140 9.98 -12.61 -4.19
CA CYS A 140 11.20 -12.58 -3.39
C CYS A 140 12.47 -12.16 -4.17
N ASN A 141 12.38 -11.94 -5.47
CA ASN A 141 13.43 -11.25 -6.23
C ASN A 141 13.20 -9.74 -6.19
N PHE A 142 13.46 -9.12 -5.03
CA PHE A 142 13.09 -7.74 -4.76
C PHE A 142 13.87 -6.72 -5.59
N ASP A 143 15.10 -7.00 -6.00
CA ASP A 143 15.85 -6.13 -6.91
C ASP A 143 15.14 -6.02 -8.26
N ASP A 144 14.75 -7.13 -8.85
CA ASP A 144 13.97 -7.15 -10.08
C ASP A 144 12.55 -6.59 -9.90
N PHE A 145 12.00 -6.73 -8.69
CA PHE A 145 10.64 -6.32 -8.38
C PHE A 145 10.50 -4.80 -8.16
N TYR A 146 11.48 -4.18 -7.48
CA TYR A 146 11.38 -2.79 -7.02
C TYR A 146 12.32 -1.82 -7.71
N MET A 147 13.40 -2.30 -8.32
CA MET A 147 14.42 -1.45 -8.95
C MET A 147 14.18 -1.29 -10.46
N MET A 148 12.92 -1.13 -10.86
CA MET A 148 12.57 -0.92 -12.27
C MET A 148 12.96 0.48 -12.72
N GLU A 149 13.61 0.59 -13.87
CA GLU A 149 14.08 1.88 -14.40
C GLU A 149 12.95 2.87 -14.68
N THR A 150 11.81 2.38 -15.15
CA THR A 150 10.72 3.24 -15.64
C THR A 150 9.57 3.43 -14.65
N HIS A 151 9.40 2.50 -13.70
CA HIS A 151 8.25 2.45 -12.77
C HIS A 151 6.86 2.55 -13.42
N THR A 152 6.76 2.43 -14.75
CA THR A 152 5.49 2.53 -15.47
C THR A 152 4.64 1.28 -15.41
N GLU A 153 5.21 0.20 -14.92
CA GLU A 153 4.55 -1.07 -14.65
C GLU A 153 5.05 -1.59 -13.31
N VAL A 154 4.20 -2.33 -12.60
CA VAL A 154 4.60 -3.05 -11.39
C VAL A 154 4.34 -4.54 -11.56
N LYS A 155 5.18 -5.36 -10.97
CA LYS A 155 4.98 -6.81 -11.00
C LYS A 155 3.89 -7.21 -10.01
N PHE A 156 3.10 -8.20 -10.38
CA PHE A 156 2.12 -8.80 -9.49
C PHE A 156 2.82 -9.38 -8.26
N GLY A 157 2.36 -8.98 -7.09
CA GLY A 157 2.92 -9.41 -5.82
C GLY A 157 1.88 -10.04 -4.90
N ILE A 158 2.23 -10.19 -3.65
CA ILE A 158 1.37 -10.78 -2.62
C ILE A 158 0.53 -9.73 -1.90
N GLY A 159 0.04 -8.75 -2.64
CA GLY A 159 -0.88 -7.71 -2.18
C GLY A 159 -0.33 -6.29 -2.32
N MET A 160 -1.17 -5.32 -2.02
CA MET A 160 -0.93 -3.91 -2.32
C MET A 160 0.31 -3.30 -1.66
N MET A 161 0.78 -3.87 -0.55
CA MET A 161 2.05 -3.45 0.04
C MET A 161 3.20 -3.68 -0.95
N TYR A 162 3.25 -4.87 -1.57
CA TYR A 162 4.30 -5.24 -2.53
C TYR A 162 4.10 -4.57 -3.89
N GLU A 163 2.85 -4.49 -4.35
CA GLU A 163 2.53 -3.99 -5.70
C GLU A 163 2.55 -2.47 -5.80
N MET A 164 2.22 -1.76 -4.73
CA MET A 164 1.98 -0.31 -4.79
C MET A 164 2.75 0.48 -3.74
N ALA A 165 2.61 0.13 -2.45
CA ALA A 165 3.06 1.01 -1.39
C ALA A 165 4.59 1.06 -1.28
N ILE A 166 5.25 -0.08 -1.31
CA ILE A 166 6.73 -0.16 -1.26
C ILE A 166 7.34 0.46 -2.53
N PRO A 167 6.94 0.07 -3.77
CA PRO A 167 7.50 0.69 -4.98
C PRO A 167 7.33 2.21 -5.00
N LEU A 168 6.17 2.72 -4.58
CA LEU A 168 5.95 4.16 -4.52
C LEU A 168 6.84 4.85 -3.48
N ALA A 169 6.97 4.26 -2.28
CA ALA A 169 7.85 4.80 -1.24
C ALA A 169 9.31 4.89 -1.73
N LEU A 170 9.77 3.87 -2.44
CA LEU A 170 11.12 3.83 -3.01
C LEU A 170 11.30 4.85 -4.14
N LEU A 171 10.31 4.99 -5.04
CA LEU A 171 10.30 6.02 -6.09
C LEU A 171 10.40 7.42 -5.49
N LEU A 172 9.67 7.68 -4.40
CA LEU A 172 9.71 8.95 -3.69
C LEU A 172 11.03 9.19 -2.93
N GLY A 173 11.93 8.20 -2.90
CA GLY A 173 13.24 8.27 -2.25
C GLY A 173 13.19 8.02 -0.73
N CYS A 174 12.06 7.57 -0.18
CA CYS A 174 11.92 7.31 1.25
C CYS A 174 12.77 6.11 1.68
N LYS A 175 13.61 6.32 2.70
CA LYS A 175 14.39 5.25 3.34
C LYS A 175 13.94 4.92 4.76
N LYS A 176 12.91 5.60 5.24
CA LYS A 176 12.26 5.33 6.51
C LYS A 176 10.78 5.09 6.27
N ILE A 177 10.31 3.92 6.63
CA ILE A 177 8.94 3.47 6.39
C ILE A 177 8.34 3.00 7.71
N VAL A 178 7.22 3.56 8.11
CA VAL A 178 6.44 3.07 9.25
C VAL A 178 5.12 2.54 8.73
N VAL A 179 4.83 1.27 8.99
CA VAL A 179 3.60 0.62 8.52
C VAL A 179 2.65 0.39 9.69
N ILE A 180 1.41 0.83 9.54
CA ILE A 180 0.35 0.73 10.54
C ILE A 180 -0.73 -0.20 10.02
N GLY A 181 -1.06 -1.24 10.80
CA GLY A 181 -2.13 -2.16 10.45
C GLY A 181 -1.77 -3.22 9.39
N TRP A 182 -0.51 -3.51 9.16
CA TRP A 182 -0.09 -4.58 8.25
C TRP A 182 -0.08 -5.93 8.96
N ASP A 183 -1.24 -6.54 9.10
CA ASP A 183 -1.44 -7.70 9.98
C ASP A 183 -1.33 -9.05 9.24
N LEU A 184 -1.57 -9.10 7.95
CA LEU A 184 -1.71 -10.30 7.09
C LEU A 184 -2.86 -11.26 7.51
N GLY A 185 -3.59 -10.95 8.57
CA GLY A 185 -4.64 -11.80 9.12
C GLY A 185 -4.11 -12.92 10.02
N GLU A 186 -4.99 -13.53 10.80
CA GLU A 186 -4.68 -14.69 11.62
C GLU A 186 -4.80 -15.97 10.81
N PRO A 187 -3.89 -16.94 10.98
CA PRO A 187 -4.08 -18.30 10.46
C PRO A 187 -5.15 -18.98 11.29
N LYS A 188 -6.42 -18.69 11.01
CA LYS A 188 -7.55 -19.36 11.65
C LYS A 188 -8.10 -20.47 10.76
N THR A 189 -8.60 -21.49 11.40
CA THR A 189 -9.23 -22.64 10.76
C THR A 189 -10.63 -22.37 10.20
N SER A 190 -11.17 -21.18 10.44
CA SER A 190 -12.52 -20.77 10.06
C SER A 190 -12.50 -19.78 8.90
N THR A 191 -13.31 -20.05 7.89
CA THR A 191 -13.52 -19.18 6.71
C THR A 191 -14.31 -17.90 7.03
N THR A 192 -14.67 -17.66 8.29
CA THR A 192 -15.45 -16.51 8.74
C THR A 192 -14.62 -15.42 9.40
N ASP A 193 -13.29 -15.58 9.47
CA ASP A 193 -12.42 -14.65 10.18
C ASP A 193 -12.04 -13.41 9.36
N TRP A 194 -12.08 -12.30 10.02
CA TRP A 194 -11.94 -10.96 9.47
C TRP A 194 -10.48 -10.59 9.25
N ASN A 195 -10.13 -10.26 8.03
CA ASN A 195 -8.77 -9.83 7.69
C ASN A 195 -8.63 -8.32 7.53
N HIS A 196 -9.72 -7.56 7.67
CA HIS A 196 -9.74 -6.11 7.50
C HIS A 196 -10.59 -5.43 8.56
N PHE A 197 -10.16 -4.27 9.03
CA PHE A 197 -10.84 -3.52 10.09
C PHE A 197 -12.28 -3.12 9.73
N TYR A 198 -12.58 -2.92 8.45
CA TYR A 198 -13.90 -2.46 7.98
C TYR A 198 -14.92 -3.58 7.79
N ASN A 199 -14.50 -4.84 7.90
CA ASN A 199 -15.36 -5.98 7.56
C ASN A 199 -16.20 -6.52 8.74
N ILE A 200 -16.05 -5.94 9.91
CA ILE A 200 -16.76 -6.41 11.13
C ILE A 200 -18.27 -6.49 10.94
N ASN A 201 -18.84 -5.68 10.04
CA ASN A 201 -20.29 -5.62 9.81
C ASN A 201 -20.75 -6.15 8.44
N LEU A 202 -19.85 -6.57 7.56
CA LEU A 202 -20.16 -6.86 6.16
C LEU A 202 -20.27 -8.35 5.81
N GLY A 203 -20.24 -9.27 6.81
CA GLY A 203 -20.28 -10.71 6.53
C GLY A 203 -18.99 -11.19 5.83
N LYS A 204 -18.99 -12.30 5.23
CA LYS A 204 -17.84 -13.07 4.77
C LYS A 204 -16.75 -12.29 4.03
N VAL A 205 -15.53 -12.30 4.57
CA VAL A 205 -14.32 -12.01 3.81
C VAL A 205 -13.57 -13.32 3.64
N THR A 206 -13.21 -13.63 2.41
CA THR A 206 -12.30 -14.73 2.13
C THR A 206 -10.92 -14.37 2.66
N GLY A 207 -10.56 -14.91 3.79
CA GLY A 207 -9.18 -14.88 4.27
C GLY A 207 -8.28 -15.69 3.34
N PRO A 208 -6.96 -15.40 3.35
CA PRO A 208 -6.02 -16.26 2.66
C PRO A 208 -6.11 -17.68 3.23
N ALA A 209 -5.94 -18.68 2.36
CA ALA A 209 -5.82 -20.06 2.82
C ALA A 209 -4.62 -20.19 3.79
N SER A 210 -4.69 -21.12 4.74
CA SER A 210 -3.65 -21.27 5.78
C SER A 210 -2.23 -21.43 5.20
N GLY A 211 -2.08 -22.07 4.04
CA GLY A 211 -0.82 -22.19 3.34
C GLY A 211 -0.27 -20.86 2.79
N GLU A 212 -1.14 -19.96 2.38
CA GLU A 212 -0.74 -18.64 1.87
C GLU A 212 -0.12 -17.74 2.96
N ILE A 213 -0.59 -17.87 4.19
CA ILE A 213 -0.06 -17.07 5.32
C ILE A 213 1.39 -17.46 5.60
N ALA A 214 1.70 -18.76 5.63
CA ALA A 214 3.07 -19.23 5.85
C ALA A 214 4.03 -18.72 4.76
N GLN A 215 3.56 -18.71 3.51
CA GLN A 215 4.35 -18.20 2.38
C GLN A 215 4.54 -16.68 2.44
N LYS A 216 3.49 -15.94 2.82
CA LYS A 216 3.59 -14.49 3.02
C LYS A 216 4.56 -14.16 4.16
N LEU A 217 4.52 -14.90 5.24
CA LEU A 217 5.47 -14.73 6.36
C LEU A 217 6.90 -14.98 5.90
N ALA A 218 7.17 -16.08 5.19
CA ALA A 218 8.49 -16.38 4.64
C ALA A 218 8.97 -15.30 3.65
N SER A 219 8.08 -14.74 2.86
CA SER A 219 8.39 -13.62 1.95
C SER A 219 8.75 -12.36 2.74
N THR A 220 8.04 -12.06 3.83
CA THR A 220 8.34 -10.87 4.64
C THR A 220 9.65 -10.99 5.40
N ASP A 221 10.09 -12.21 5.77
CA ASP A 221 11.43 -12.43 6.32
C ASP A 221 12.53 -12.03 5.34
N LYS A 222 12.38 -12.45 4.07
CA LYS A 222 13.32 -12.09 2.99
C LYS A 222 13.25 -10.60 2.67
N LEU A 223 12.05 -10.02 2.69
CA LEU A 223 11.86 -8.59 2.44
C LEU A 223 12.56 -7.75 3.51
N HIS A 224 12.49 -8.15 4.78
CA HIS A 224 13.23 -7.49 5.85
C HIS A 224 14.73 -7.50 5.55
N ASP A 225 15.29 -8.66 5.22
CA ASP A 225 16.74 -8.80 4.96
C ASP A 225 17.16 -7.92 3.77
N TRP A 226 16.34 -7.86 2.72
CA TRP A 226 16.55 -6.98 1.58
C TRP A 226 16.50 -5.50 1.96
N PHE A 227 15.56 -5.06 2.80
CA PHE A 227 15.51 -3.69 3.29
C PHE A 227 16.78 -3.31 4.06
N VAL A 228 17.25 -4.20 4.92
CA VAL A 228 18.50 -4.00 5.67
C VAL A 228 19.69 -3.85 4.70
N GLU A 229 19.79 -4.71 3.69
CA GLU A 229 20.83 -4.63 2.66
C GLU A 229 20.80 -3.29 1.90
N LYS A 230 19.61 -2.78 1.60
CA LYS A 230 19.41 -1.49 0.88
C LYS A 230 19.48 -0.27 1.80
N GLY A 231 19.69 -0.44 3.09
CA GLY A 231 19.72 0.66 4.08
C GLY A 231 18.36 1.35 4.25
N ILE A 232 17.27 0.58 4.16
CA ILE A 232 15.89 1.04 4.35
C ILE A 232 15.44 0.62 5.75
N ASP A 233 15.07 1.58 6.58
CA ASP A 233 14.54 1.35 7.93
C ASP A 233 13.02 1.18 7.88
N VAL A 234 12.53 0.01 8.27
CA VAL A 234 11.09 -0.30 8.26
C VAL A 234 10.65 -0.73 9.65
N LYS A 235 9.64 -0.04 10.18
CA LYS A 235 9.05 -0.31 11.49
C LYS A 235 7.55 -0.59 11.37
N LEU A 236 7.03 -1.41 12.27
CA LEU A 236 5.61 -1.78 12.29
C LEU A 236 4.92 -1.25 13.55
N ILE A 237 3.70 -0.74 13.37
CA ILE A 237 2.76 -0.47 14.45
C ILE A 237 1.61 -1.46 14.30
N SER A 238 1.77 -2.60 14.94
CA SER A 238 0.76 -3.66 15.00
C SER A 238 1.13 -4.66 16.10
N ASP A 239 0.21 -4.88 17.02
CA ASP A 239 0.41 -5.83 18.14
C ASP A 239 0.16 -7.28 17.71
N GLN A 240 -0.51 -7.50 16.57
CA GLN A 240 -1.00 -8.83 16.12
C GLN A 240 -0.63 -9.14 14.67
N SER A 241 0.44 -8.55 14.19
CA SER A 241 0.88 -8.79 12.83
C SER A 241 1.56 -10.14 12.65
N PHE A 242 1.14 -10.88 11.63
CA PHE A 242 1.82 -12.09 11.15
C PHE A 242 2.95 -11.78 10.15
N ILE A 243 3.35 -10.52 10.08
CA ILE A 243 4.56 -10.11 9.39
C ILE A 243 5.78 -10.59 10.19
N SER A 244 6.88 -10.85 9.51
CA SER A 244 8.14 -11.28 10.09
C SER A 244 8.48 -10.60 11.41
N ASN A 245 8.91 -11.38 12.39
CA ASN A 245 9.36 -10.87 13.69
C ASN A 245 10.72 -10.15 13.62
N LYS A 246 11.38 -10.16 12.46
CA LYS A 246 12.62 -9.40 12.25
C LYS A 246 12.36 -7.88 12.21
N PHE A 247 11.17 -7.44 11.78
CA PHE A 247 10.83 -6.02 11.79
C PHE A 247 10.69 -5.47 13.19
N GLU A 248 11.31 -4.32 13.45
CA GLU A 248 11.12 -3.58 14.70
C GLU A 248 9.66 -3.18 14.87
N ARG A 249 9.10 -3.43 16.07
CA ARG A 249 7.75 -3.01 16.43
C ARG A 249 7.81 -1.83 17.37
N ILE A 250 7.08 -0.78 17.01
CA ILE A 250 6.96 0.45 17.80
C ILE A 250 5.49 0.70 18.13
N GLN A 251 5.23 1.63 19.04
CA GLN A 251 3.89 2.04 19.41
C GLN A 251 3.51 3.37 18.72
N LEU A 252 2.21 3.66 18.60
CA LEU A 252 1.73 4.90 18.01
C LEU A 252 2.30 6.15 18.72
N LYS A 253 2.47 6.09 20.04
CA LYS A 253 3.07 7.18 20.84
C LYS A 253 4.52 7.50 20.45
N ASP A 254 5.24 6.54 19.85
CA ASP A 254 6.65 6.69 19.48
C ASP A 254 6.83 7.47 18.16
N ILE A 255 5.73 7.77 17.46
CA ILE A 255 5.73 8.70 16.33
C ILE A 255 5.98 10.12 16.87
N SER A 256 7.12 10.65 16.51
CA SER A 256 7.56 12.02 16.88
C SER A 256 6.90 13.09 16.00
#